data_d90592b2f8b45adf5e8c2e7a4373452f
#
_entry.id   d90592b2f8b45adf5e8c2e7a4373452f
#
_cell.length_a   1.000
_cell.length_b   1.000
_cell.length_c   1.000
_cell.angle_alpha   90.00
_cell.angle_beta   90.00
_cell.angle_gamma   90.00
#
_symmetry.space_group_name_H-M   'P 1'
#
loop_
_entity.id
_entity.type
_entity.pdbx_description
1 polymer ?
#
loop_
_entity_poly.entity_id
_entity_poly.type
_entity_poly.pdbx_seq_one_letter_code
_entity_poly.pdbx_strand_id
1 'polypeptide(L)'
;MVCVAHQYLFLHPDFEMPGRALLPESMLKLFTRITCVGATAKLALSIRQYDDDEKQAIKVVPPLLRKEVKTTIRHHGDYIMGYMLNTGFAEDVRAWHAKHPHTHLHFFWDKTDAPEELKVDDTLTFHRLDDVKFLKMMAGCRAYATTAGFESVCEALYMGKPCMLIPAHVEQECNAVDAEREMAGVMSNDFDIDKLKAFAHDYEEDVEFRMWENHADSRIMAALENTYEAYYHRKENQAYEEEKDDSLVAASAAAFPARSAWAG
;
A
#
# COMPACT_ATOMS: atom_id res chain seq x y z
N MET A 1 14.45 0.55 14.29
CA MET A 1 14.04 0.28 12.88
C MET A 1 12.62 0.76 12.71
N VAL A 2 12.32 1.48 11.62
CA VAL A 2 10.97 1.84 11.21
C VAL A 2 10.64 1.05 9.93
N CYS A 3 9.46 0.45 9.88
CA CYS A 3 8.97 -0.26 8.72
C CYS A 3 7.85 0.53 8.05
N VAL A 4 7.88 0.63 6.72
CA VAL A 4 6.89 1.40 5.94
C VAL A 4 6.30 0.50 4.87
N ALA A 5 5.00 0.22 4.92
CA ALA A 5 4.27 -0.51 3.88
C ALA A 5 2.76 -0.47 4.15
N HIS A 6 1.96 -0.69 3.10
CA HIS A 6 0.51 -0.84 3.22
C HIS A 6 0.11 -2.05 4.07
N GLN A 7 0.83 -3.18 3.95
CA GLN A 7 0.51 -4.42 4.68
C GLN A 7 0.41 -4.26 6.20
N TYR A 8 1.05 -3.25 6.80
CA TYR A 8 0.94 -3.00 8.24
C TYR A 8 -0.44 -2.51 8.66
N LEU A 9 -1.23 -1.99 7.73
CA LEU A 9 -2.62 -1.66 7.95
C LEU A 9 -3.47 -2.89 8.26
N PHE A 10 -3.14 -4.07 7.72
CA PHE A 10 -3.85 -5.34 8.02
C PHE A 10 -3.74 -5.78 9.48
N LEU A 11 -2.81 -5.20 10.24
CA LEU A 11 -2.66 -5.42 11.68
C LEU A 11 -3.46 -4.41 12.52
N HIS A 12 -3.94 -3.33 11.90
CA HIS A 12 -4.72 -2.30 12.59
C HIS A 12 -6.06 -2.86 13.07
N PRO A 13 -6.51 -2.56 14.32
CA PRO A 13 -7.76 -3.11 14.87
C PRO A 13 -9.01 -2.72 14.07
N ASP A 14 -9.01 -1.52 13.49
CA ASP A 14 -10.15 -1.00 12.72
C ASP A 14 -10.10 -1.39 11.22
N PHE A 15 -9.05 -2.11 10.79
CA PHE A 15 -9.01 -2.64 9.44
C PHE A 15 -9.86 -3.90 9.34
N GLU A 16 -10.87 -3.85 8.49
CA GLU A 16 -11.76 -4.99 8.27
C GLU A 16 -11.23 -5.88 7.13
N MET A 17 -10.78 -7.06 7.50
CA MET A 17 -10.38 -8.09 6.54
C MET A 17 -11.59 -8.56 5.70
N PRO A 18 -11.37 -9.08 4.48
CA PRO A 18 -12.45 -9.58 3.62
C PRO A 18 -13.35 -10.64 4.28
N GLY A 19 -12.80 -11.46 5.17
CA GLY A 19 -13.54 -12.50 5.90
C GLY A 19 -13.95 -13.71 5.05
N ARG A 20 -13.44 -13.80 3.82
CA ARG A 20 -13.79 -14.86 2.85
C ARG A 20 -12.92 -16.10 2.98
N ALA A 21 -11.67 -15.93 3.46
CA ALA A 21 -10.67 -16.98 3.53
C ALA A 21 -9.86 -16.86 4.84
N LEU A 22 -10.40 -17.35 5.94
CA LEU A 22 -9.83 -17.19 7.29
C LEU A 22 -8.38 -17.67 7.41
N LEU A 23 -8.00 -18.80 6.79
CA LEU A 23 -6.64 -19.32 6.87
C LEU A 23 -5.64 -18.47 6.07
N PRO A 24 -5.85 -18.14 4.78
CA PRO A 24 -5.00 -17.20 4.04
C PRO A 24 -4.87 -15.84 4.71
N GLU A 25 -5.95 -15.26 5.24
CA GLU A 25 -5.94 -13.98 5.94
C GLU A 25 -5.11 -14.05 7.24
N SER A 26 -5.24 -15.14 8.00
CA SER A 26 -4.45 -15.36 9.22
C SER A 26 -2.96 -15.53 8.90
N MET A 27 -2.64 -16.24 7.81
CA MET A 27 -1.26 -16.40 7.33
C MET A 27 -0.67 -15.07 6.85
N LEU A 28 -1.44 -14.24 6.17
CA LEU A 28 -1.04 -12.90 5.76
C LEU A 28 -0.70 -12.03 6.99
N LYS A 29 -1.57 -12.01 8.00
CA LYS A 29 -1.31 -11.29 9.26
C LYS A 29 -0.08 -11.83 9.99
N LEU A 30 0.13 -13.15 10.02
CA LEU A 30 1.32 -13.76 10.62
C LEU A 30 2.60 -13.34 9.86
N PHE A 31 2.59 -13.44 8.54
CA PHE A 31 3.70 -13.00 7.69
C PHE A 31 4.02 -11.51 7.92
N THR A 32 2.99 -10.65 7.93
CA THR A 32 3.14 -9.23 8.20
C THR A 32 3.79 -8.96 9.57
N ARG A 33 3.41 -9.72 10.63
CA ARG A 33 4.06 -9.62 11.95
C ARG A 33 5.53 -10.02 11.91
N ILE A 34 5.86 -11.08 11.19
CA ILE A 34 7.24 -11.57 11.06
C ILE A 34 8.12 -10.51 10.36
N THR A 35 7.62 -9.86 9.31
CA THR A 35 8.40 -8.85 8.54
C THR A 35 8.72 -7.59 9.33
N CYS A 36 8.04 -7.33 10.45
CA CYS A 36 8.26 -6.15 11.29
C CYS A 36 8.79 -6.48 12.70
N VAL A 37 9.30 -7.69 12.93
CA VAL A 37 9.90 -8.06 14.22
C VAL A 37 11.05 -7.10 14.57
N GLY A 38 11.00 -6.53 15.78
CA GLY A 38 11.99 -5.55 16.24
C GLY A 38 11.80 -4.13 15.68
N ALA A 39 10.73 -3.86 14.96
CA ALA A 39 10.39 -2.51 14.54
C ALA A 39 9.97 -1.64 15.74
N THR A 40 10.52 -0.44 15.82
CA THR A 40 10.14 0.58 16.80
C THR A 40 8.79 1.21 16.45
N ALA A 41 8.53 1.39 15.14
CA ALA A 41 7.25 1.83 14.62
C ALA A 41 6.97 1.20 13.24
N LYS A 42 5.71 1.10 12.91
CA LYS A 42 5.18 0.66 11.62
C LYS A 42 4.37 1.80 11.03
N LEU A 43 4.81 2.33 9.88
CA LEU A 43 4.06 3.31 9.11
C LEU A 43 3.18 2.55 8.12
N ALA A 44 1.90 2.51 8.42
CA ALA A 44 0.90 1.84 7.61
C ALA A 44 0.36 2.80 6.55
N LEU A 45 0.70 2.56 5.28
CA LEU A 45 0.18 3.33 4.16
C LEU A 45 -1.31 3.03 3.99
N SER A 46 -2.15 4.06 3.86
CA SER A 46 -3.60 3.90 3.79
C SER A 46 -4.26 4.82 2.78
N ILE A 47 -5.31 4.33 2.11
CA ILE A 47 -6.17 5.12 1.23
C ILE A 47 -6.92 6.17 2.04
N ARG A 48 -7.32 5.83 3.27
CA ARG A 48 -8.07 6.72 4.16
C ARG A 48 -7.36 6.92 5.49
N GLN A 49 -7.83 7.91 6.23
CA GLN A 49 -7.33 8.23 7.54
C GLN A 49 -7.91 7.28 8.61
N TYR A 50 -7.03 6.73 9.45
CA TYR A 50 -7.35 6.03 10.69
C TYR A 50 -6.62 6.68 11.85
N ASP A 51 -7.07 6.46 13.05
CA ASP A 51 -6.32 6.79 14.25
C ASP A 51 -5.07 5.90 14.38
N ASP A 52 -4.03 6.40 15.02
CA ASP A 52 -2.83 5.60 15.28
C ASP A 52 -3.10 4.51 16.33
N ASP A 53 -2.55 3.31 16.16
CA ASP A 53 -2.58 2.27 17.19
C ASP A 53 -1.26 2.26 17.97
N GLU A 54 -1.25 2.95 19.10
CA GLU A 54 -0.09 3.04 20.00
C GLU A 54 0.30 1.68 20.59
N LYS A 55 -0.66 0.75 20.79
CA LYS A 55 -0.38 -0.58 21.38
C LYS A 55 0.46 -1.44 20.45
N GLN A 56 0.23 -1.35 19.18
CA GLN A 56 1.00 -2.06 18.17
C GLN A 56 2.07 -1.20 17.51
N ALA A 57 2.24 0.05 17.95
CA ALA A 57 3.13 1.04 17.35
C ALA A 57 2.91 1.19 15.82
N ILE A 58 1.62 1.29 15.42
CA ILE A 58 1.21 1.55 14.06
C ILE A 58 0.84 3.03 13.94
N LYS A 59 1.49 3.72 13.00
CA LYS A 59 1.18 5.09 12.59
C LYS A 59 0.56 5.03 11.21
N VAL A 60 -0.66 5.56 11.06
CA VAL A 60 -1.35 5.56 9.78
C VAL A 60 -0.99 6.81 9.00
N VAL A 61 -0.45 6.60 7.81
CA VAL A 61 0.05 7.67 6.93
C VAL A 61 -0.50 7.51 5.52
N PRO A 62 -0.57 8.61 4.74
CA PRO A 62 -0.97 8.54 3.34
C PRO A 62 -0.05 7.62 2.51
N PRO A 63 -0.51 7.13 1.35
CA PRO A 63 0.34 6.38 0.43
C PRO A 63 1.49 7.24 -0.10
N LEU A 64 2.60 6.59 -0.45
CA LEU A 64 3.73 7.24 -1.11
C LEU A 64 3.52 7.18 -2.62
N LEU A 65 3.16 8.30 -3.22
CA LEU A 65 3.01 8.40 -4.66
C LEU A 65 4.27 8.94 -5.33
N ARG A 66 4.54 8.43 -6.54
CA ARG A 66 5.62 8.95 -7.38
C ARG A 66 5.37 10.43 -7.71
N LYS A 67 6.43 11.24 -7.76
CA LYS A 67 6.35 12.66 -8.09
C LYS A 67 5.65 12.90 -9.44
N GLU A 68 5.87 12.02 -10.39
CA GLU A 68 5.28 12.08 -11.74
C GLU A 68 3.76 11.99 -11.71
N VAL A 69 3.17 11.26 -10.77
CA VAL A 69 1.70 11.18 -10.56
C VAL A 69 1.14 12.57 -10.24
N LYS A 70 1.84 13.33 -9.39
CA LYS A 70 1.42 14.66 -8.95
C LYS A 70 1.62 15.74 -10.02
N THR A 71 2.56 15.54 -10.94
CA THR A 71 2.95 16.55 -11.94
C THR A 71 2.41 16.27 -13.34
N THR A 72 1.90 15.06 -13.61
CA THR A 72 1.35 14.71 -14.92
C THR A 72 -0.01 15.36 -15.13
N ILE A 73 -0.17 16.04 -16.27
CA ILE A 73 -1.42 16.69 -16.64
C ILE A 73 -2.48 15.62 -16.96
N ARG A 74 -3.56 15.63 -16.19
CA ARG A 74 -4.69 14.75 -16.40
C ARG A 74 -5.54 15.22 -17.55
N HIS A 75 -6.05 14.27 -18.33
CA HIS A 75 -7.01 14.52 -19.40
C HIS A 75 -7.97 13.34 -19.55
N HIS A 76 -9.01 13.49 -20.34
CA HIS A 76 -10.00 12.46 -20.59
C HIS A 76 -9.89 11.98 -22.02
N GLY A 77 -9.17 10.88 -22.21
CA GLY A 77 -9.12 10.17 -23.48
C GLY A 77 -10.30 9.21 -23.66
N ASP A 78 -10.42 8.65 -24.83
CA ASP A 78 -11.49 7.69 -25.16
C ASP A 78 -10.98 6.25 -25.16
N TYR A 79 -10.29 5.87 -24.08
CA TYR A 79 -9.79 4.51 -23.91
C TYR A 79 -9.82 4.06 -22.46
N ILE A 80 -9.94 2.77 -22.27
CA ILE A 80 -9.78 2.10 -20.98
C ILE A 80 -8.36 1.54 -20.92
N MET A 81 -7.70 1.78 -19.81
CA MET A 81 -6.37 1.24 -19.52
C MET A 81 -6.48 0.09 -18.52
N GLY A 82 -5.59 -0.89 -18.63
CA GLY A 82 -5.48 -1.96 -17.64
C GLY A 82 -4.05 -2.36 -17.34
N TYR A 83 -3.87 -3.01 -16.19
CA TYR A 83 -2.63 -3.67 -15.79
C TYR A 83 -2.91 -5.09 -15.31
N MET A 84 -2.15 -6.04 -15.81
CA MET A 84 -2.25 -7.46 -15.48
C MET A 84 -0.92 -7.97 -14.95
N LEU A 85 -0.89 -8.40 -13.70
CA LEU A 85 0.26 -9.11 -13.16
C LEU A 85 0.42 -10.49 -13.80
N ASN A 86 -0.71 -11.18 -14.08
CA ASN A 86 -0.75 -12.49 -14.72
C ASN A 86 -1.20 -12.37 -16.17
N THR A 87 -0.36 -12.85 -17.09
CA THR A 87 -0.66 -12.85 -18.55
C THR A 87 -1.86 -13.74 -18.92
N GLY A 88 -2.32 -14.63 -18.03
CA GLY A 88 -3.52 -15.45 -18.23
C GLY A 88 -4.79 -14.63 -18.45
N PHE A 89 -4.88 -13.46 -17.84
CA PHE A 89 -6.00 -12.53 -18.03
C PHE A 89 -6.07 -11.91 -19.45
N ALA A 90 -5.00 -12.03 -20.25
CA ALA A 90 -5.01 -11.49 -21.60
C ALA A 90 -6.06 -12.15 -22.52
N GLU A 91 -6.37 -13.42 -22.28
CA GLU A 91 -7.40 -14.13 -23.04
C GLU A 91 -8.80 -13.63 -22.69
N ASP A 92 -9.06 -13.29 -21.42
CA ASP A 92 -10.34 -12.71 -20.98
C ASP A 92 -10.56 -11.34 -21.65
N VAL A 93 -9.51 -10.50 -21.67
CA VAL A 93 -9.54 -9.20 -22.34
C VAL A 93 -9.81 -9.36 -23.84
N ARG A 94 -9.14 -10.30 -24.51
CA ARG A 94 -9.36 -10.61 -25.92
C ARG A 94 -10.77 -11.10 -26.19
N ALA A 95 -11.27 -12.01 -25.36
CA ALA A 95 -12.61 -12.58 -25.48
C ALA A 95 -13.71 -11.52 -25.30
N TRP A 96 -13.51 -10.60 -24.33
CA TRP A 96 -14.42 -9.46 -24.18
C TRP A 96 -14.33 -8.51 -25.39
N HIS A 97 -13.12 -8.15 -25.81
CA HIS A 97 -12.88 -7.24 -26.94
C HIS A 97 -13.46 -7.75 -28.26
N ALA A 98 -13.38 -9.04 -28.52
CA ALA A 98 -13.99 -9.66 -29.71
C ALA A 98 -15.51 -9.39 -29.84
N LYS A 99 -16.20 -9.16 -28.71
CA LYS A 99 -17.62 -8.79 -28.66
C LYS A 99 -17.83 -7.27 -28.71
N HIS A 100 -16.78 -6.48 -28.43
CA HIS A 100 -16.83 -5.02 -28.33
C HIS A 100 -15.69 -4.34 -29.13
N PRO A 101 -15.58 -4.60 -30.44
CA PRO A 101 -14.41 -4.23 -31.26
C PRO A 101 -14.19 -2.73 -31.44
N HIS A 102 -15.15 -1.90 -31.00
CA HIS A 102 -15.04 -0.44 -31.08
C HIS A 102 -14.56 0.21 -29.78
N THR A 103 -14.32 -0.58 -28.71
CA THR A 103 -13.81 -0.03 -27.45
C THR A 103 -12.29 -0.02 -27.47
N HIS A 104 -11.72 1.16 -27.29
CA HIS A 104 -10.25 1.31 -27.23
C HIS A 104 -9.71 0.81 -25.89
N LEU A 105 -8.84 -0.19 -25.95
CA LEU A 105 -8.22 -0.85 -24.79
C LEU A 105 -6.70 -0.83 -24.90
N HIS A 106 -6.05 -0.43 -23.81
CA HIS A 106 -4.60 -0.48 -23.67
C HIS A 106 -4.26 -1.21 -22.37
N PHE A 107 -3.68 -2.41 -22.48
CA PHE A 107 -3.33 -3.22 -21.31
C PHE A 107 -1.82 -3.35 -21.17
N PHE A 108 -1.32 -3.11 -19.98
CA PHE A 108 0.07 -3.34 -19.61
C PHE A 108 0.23 -4.71 -18.94
N TRP A 109 1.33 -5.37 -19.21
CA TRP A 109 1.75 -6.63 -18.60
C TRP A 109 3.25 -6.66 -18.33
N ASP A 110 3.63 -7.45 -17.33
CA ASP A 110 5.03 -7.70 -17.01
C ASP A 110 5.54 -8.94 -17.77
N LYS A 111 5.49 -8.87 -19.11
CA LYS A 111 5.98 -9.92 -20.00
C LYS A 111 7.24 -9.44 -20.69
N THR A 112 8.40 -9.77 -20.11
CA THR A 112 9.71 -9.26 -20.56
C THR A 112 10.14 -9.73 -21.94
N ASP A 113 9.65 -10.90 -22.41
CA ASP A 113 9.87 -11.47 -23.73
C ASP A 113 8.90 -10.97 -24.80
N ALA A 114 7.89 -10.16 -24.42
CA ALA A 114 6.98 -9.55 -25.36
C ALA A 114 7.59 -8.31 -26.05
N PRO A 115 7.14 -7.96 -27.26
CA PRO A 115 7.48 -6.68 -27.86
C PRO A 115 7.00 -5.52 -27.00
N GLU A 116 7.56 -4.32 -27.16
CA GLU A 116 7.14 -3.13 -26.44
C GLU A 116 5.65 -2.84 -26.63
N GLU A 117 5.13 -3.10 -27.83
CA GLU A 117 3.72 -3.03 -28.16
C GLU A 117 3.31 -4.26 -28.98
N LEU A 118 2.25 -4.91 -28.55
CA LEU A 118 1.55 -5.96 -29.27
C LEU A 118 0.17 -5.44 -29.69
N LYS A 119 0.09 -4.88 -30.88
CA LYS A 119 -1.17 -4.43 -31.47
C LYS A 119 -1.96 -5.66 -31.94
N VAL A 120 -3.11 -5.90 -31.32
CA VAL A 120 -4.02 -6.99 -31.71
C VAL A 120 -4.86 -6.56 -32.91
N ASP A 121 -5.42 -5.34 -32.83
CA ASP A 121 -6.13 -4.66 -33.92
C ASP A 121 -6.05 -3.13 -33.71
N ASP A 122 -6.93 -2.36 -34.33
CA ASP A 122 -6.91 -0.89 -34.25
C ASP A 122 -7.35 -0.34 -32.89
N THR A 123 -8.00 -1.17 -32.06
CA THR A 123 -8.62 -0.75 -30.80
C THR A 123 -8.12 -1.52 -29.57
N LEU A 124 -7.35 -2.61 -29.73
CA LEU A 124 -6.72 -3.35 -28.63
C LEU A 124 -5.21 -3.43 -28.81
N THR A 125 -4.48 -2.91 -27.83
CA THR A 125 -3.02 -2.99 -27.76
C THR A 125 -2.57 -3.44 -26.36
N PHE A 126 -1.67 -4.44 -26.32
CA PHE A 126 -0.94 -4.80 -25.12
C PHE A 126 0.44 -4.12 -25.14
N HIS A 127 0.85 -3.60 -23.99
CA HIS A 127 2.12 -2.90 -23.81
C HIS A 127 2.99 -3.65 -22.79
N ARG A 128 4.27 -3.79 -23.09
CA ARG A 128 5.24 -4.15 -22.08
C ARG A 128 5.30 -3.01 -21.05
N LEU A 129 5.44 -3.35 -19.76
CA LEU A 129 5.47 -2.36 -18.69
C LEU A 129 6.64 -1.39 -18.90
N ASP A 130 6.31 -0.12 -18.92
CA ASP A 130 7.21 1.02 -18.94
C ASP A 130 6.62 2.10 -18.03
N ASP A 131 7.36 2.53 -17.04
CA ASP A 131 6.87 3.40 -15.97
C ASP A 131 6.37 4.75 -16.48
N VAL A 132 7.09 5.37 -17.41
CA VAL A 132 6.74 6.69 -17.93
C VAL A 132 5.50 6.60 -18.82
N LYS A 133 5.46 5.62 -19.71
CA LYS A 133 4.31 5.38 -20.59
C LYS A 133 3.07 5.00 -19.79
N PHE A 134 3.24 4.14 -18.77
CA PHE A 134 2.17 3.70 -17.89
C PHE A 134 1.47 4.90 -17.24
N LEU A 135 2.22 5.78 -16.55
CA LEU A 135 1.64 6.95 -15.89
C LEU A 135 1.01 7.94 -16.87
N LYS A 136 1.66 8.17 -18.02
CA LYS A 136 1.11 9.05 -19.05
C LYS A 136 -0.23 8.53 -19.58
N MET A 137 -0.33 7.22 -19.80
CA MET A 137 -1.57 6.61 -20.26
C MET A 137 -2.62 6.54 -19.15
N MET A 138 -2.24 6.30 -17.89
CA MET A 138 -3.15 6.37 -16.76
C MET A 138 -3.75 7.77 -16.64
N ALA A 139 -2.95 8.82 -16.76
CA ALA A 139 -3.43 10.20 -16.70
C ALA A 139 -4.46 10.52 -17.79
N GLY A 140 -4.37 9.85 -18.93
CA GLY A 140 -5.26 10.05 -20.08
C GLY A 140 -6.44 9.08 -20.18
N CYS A 141 -6.47 7.98 -19.44
CA CYS A 141 -7.53 6.99 -19.60
C CYS A 141 -8.87 7.48 -19.04
N ARG A 142 -9.95 6.88 -19.54
CA ARG A 142 -11.30 7.08 -19.02
C ARG A 142 -11.56 6.29 -17.74
N ALA A 143 -10.99 5.07 -17.66
CA ALA A 143 -11.12 4.17 -16.53
C ALA A 143 -9.92 3.20 -16.49
N TYR A 144 -9.64 2.62 -15.33
CA TYR A 144 -8.50 1.76 -15.09
C TYR A 144 -8.92 0.39 -14.54
N ALA A 145 -8.44 -0.71 -15.13
CA ALA A 145 -8.67 -2.07 -14.66
C ALA A 145 -7.35 -2.69 -14.18
N THR A 146 -7.32 -3.27 -12.98
CA THR A 146 -6.07 -3.77 -12.40
C THR A 146 -6.26 -4.99 -11.51
N THR A 147 -5.20 -5.76 -11.33
CA THR A 147 -5.13 -6.84 -10.33
C THR A 147 -4.99 -6.34 -8.89
N ALA A 148 -5.46 -5.14 -8.58
CA ALA A 148 -5.57 -4.57 -7.24
C ALA A 148 -4.24 -4.42 -6.47
N GLY A 149 -3.15 -4.07 -7.15
CA GLY A 149 -1.91 -3.62 -6.50
C GLY A 149 -2.13 -2.26 -5.84
N PHE A 150 -1.75 -2.13 -4.55
CA PHE A 150 -2.03 -0.93 -3.74
C PHE A 150 -1.56 0.37 -4.39
N GLU A 151 -0.29 0.42 -4.82
CA GLU A 151 0.30 1.65 -5.37
C GLU A 151 -0.41 2.13 -6.64
N SER A 152 -0.67 1.24 -7.60
CA SER A 152 -1.32 1.64 -8.85
C SER A 152 -2.79 2.06 -8.67
N VAL A 153 -3.47 1.50 -7.67
CA VAL A 153 -4.82 1.95 -7.27
C VAL A 153 -4.76 3.36 -6.68
N CYS A 154 -3.82 3.62 -5.78
CA CYS A 154 -3.63 4.96 -5.19
C CYS A 154 -3.25 6.01 -6.25
N GLU A 155 -2.42 5.64 -7.23
CA GLU A 155 -2.06 6.52 -8.35
C GLU A 155 -3.27 6.86 -9.23
N ALA A 156 -4.09 5.85 -9.52
CA ALA A 156 -5.32 6.04 -10.31
C ALA A 156 -6.33 6.92 -9.56
N LEU A 157 -6.50 6.71 -8.26
CA LEU A 157 -7.35 7.55 -7.39
C LEU A 157 -6.89 9.00 -7.37
N TYR A 158 -5.59 9.22 -7.18
CA TYR A 158 -5.03 10.57 -7.21
C TYR A 158 -5.27 11.26 -8.54
N MET A 159 -5.24 10.51 -9.63
CA MET A 159 -5.55 11.00 -10.99
C MET A 159 -7.06 11.09 -11.28
N GLY A 160 -7.93 10.75 -10.33
CA GLY A 160 -9.39 10.78 -10.49
C GLY A 160 -9.91 9.73 -11.48
N LYS A 161 -9.29 8.53 -11.50
CA LYS A 161 -9.68 7.46 -12.42
C LYS A 161 -10.51 6.39 -11.71
N PRO A 162 -11.72 6.10 -12.18
CA PRO A 162 -12.50 4.98 -11.67
C PRO A 162 -11.78 3.66 -11.93
N CYS A 163 -11.72 2.79 -10.91
CA CYS A 163 -10.98 1.55 -10.96
C CYS A 163 -11.88 0.31 -10.98
N MET A 164 -11.47 -0.73 -11.72
CA MET A 164 -11.93 -2.10 -11.53
C MET A 164 -10.81 -2.95 -10.94
N LEU A 165 -11.12 -3.68 -9.87
CA LEU A 165 -10.19 -4.38 -9.00
C LEU A 165 -10.40 -5.89 -9.14
N ILE A 166 -9.43 -6.59 -9.70
CA ILE A 166 -9.47 -8.04 -9.96
C ILE A 166 -8.37 -8.71 -9.13
N PRO A 167 -8.63 -9.03 -7.85
CA PRO A 167 -7.61 -9.59 -6.98
C PRO A 167 -7.24 -11.01 -7.40
N ALA A 168 -5.93 -11.32 -7.49
CA ALA A 168 -5.40 -12.64 -7.80
C ALA A 168 -4.94 -13.42 -6.56
N HIS A 169 -4.77 -12.75 -5.42
CA HIS A 169 -4.36 -13.37 -4.14
C HIS A 169 -4.87 -12.55 -2.94
N VAL A 170 -4.74 -13.13 -1.73
CA VAL A 170 -5.35 -12.62 -0.50
C VAL A 170 -4.98 -11.16 -0.16
N GLU A 171 -3.74 -10.73 -0.40
CA GLU A 171 -3.33 -9.34 -0.17
C GLU A 171 -4.07 -8.38 -1.11
N GLN A 172 -4.15 -8.73 -2.40
CA GLN A 172 -4.91 -7.95 -3.38
C GLN A 172 -6.40 -7.97 -3.08
N GLU A 173 -6.93 -9.05 -2.49
CA GLU A 173 -8.32 -9.09 -2.02
C GLU A 173 -8.55 -8.10 -0.87
N CYS A 174 -7.61 -8.00 0.08
CA CYS A 174 -7.66 -6.98 1.13
C CYS A 174 -7.65 -5.56 0.55
N ASN A 175 -6.75 -5.29 -0.41
CA ASN A 175 -6.64 -3.99 -1.07
C ASN A 175 -7.92 -3.64 -1.85
N ALA A 176 -8.50 -4.63 -2.55
CA ALA A 176 -9.69 -4.43 -3.36
C ALA A 176 -10.93 -4.15 -2.49
N VAL A 177 -11.09 -4.89 -1.40
CA VAL A 177 -12.21 -4.67 -0.45
C VAL A 177 -12.08 -3.30 0.24
N ASP A 178 -10.86 -2.89 0.62
CA ASP A 178 -10.62 -1.58 1.22
C ASP A 178 -10.95 -0.45 0.23
N ALA A 179 -10.46 -0.56 -1.02
CA ALA A 179 -10.74 0.41 -2.06
C ALA A 179 -12.24 0.46 -2.46
N GLU A 180 -12.94 -0.68 -2.50
CA GLU A 180 -14.38 -0.72 -2.82
C GLU A 180 -15.22 -0.05 -1.73
N ARG A 181 -14.85 -0.21 -0.45
CA ARG A 181 -15.50 0.47 0.68
C ARG A 181 -15.39 1.99 0.61
N GLU A 182 -14.25 2.47 0.10
CA GLU A 182 -14.00 3.90 -0.11
C GLU A 182 -14.58 4.41 -1.45
N MET A 183 -15.40 3.60 -2.14
CA MET A 183 -15.95 3.89 -3.47
C MET A 183 -14.88 4.25 -4.52
N ALA A 184 -13.65 3.85 -4.27
CA ALA A 184 -12.50 4.06 -5.12
C ALA A 184 -12.49 3.14 -6.36
N GLY A 185 -13.24 2.07 -6.30
CA GLY A 185 -13.33 1.09 -7.37
C GLY A 185 -14.45 0.09 -7.18
N VAL A 186 -14.61 -0.79 -8.14
CA VAL A 186 -15.55 -1.90 -8.13
C VAL A 186 -14.80 -3.23 -8.27
N MET A 187 -15.07 -4.17 -7.38
CA MET A 187 -14.46 -5.50 -7.45
C MET A 187 -15.08 -6.35 -8.57
N SER A 188 -14.24 -7.15 -9.23
CA SER A 188 -14.67 -8.18 -10.19
C SER A 188 -13.81 -9.43 -10.04
N ASN A 189 -14.29 -10.58 -10.54
CA ASN A 189 -13.52 -11.82 -10.61
C ASN A 189 -12.72 -11.93 -11.91
N ASP A 190 -13.05 -11.13 -12.90
CA ASP A 190 -12.45 -11.08 -14.23
C ASP A 190 -12.43 -9.64 -14.77
N PHE A 191 -11.87 -9.46 -15.96
CA PHE A 191 -11.85 -8.16 -16.65
C PHE A 191 -13.20 -7.87 -17.34
N ASP A 192 -14.28 -7.81 -16.56
CA ASP A 192 -15.60 -7.37 -17.01
C ASP A 192 -15.62 -5.85 -17.25
N ILE A 193 -15.22 -5.46 -18.46
CA ILE A 193 -15.13 -4.05 -18.85
C ILE A 193 -16.51 -3.36 -18.87
N ASP A 194 -17.62 -4.09 -19.05
CA ASP A 194 -18.95 -3.49 -18.99
C ASP A 194 -19.29 -3.06 -17.56
N LYS A 195 -18.88 -3.86 -16.56
CA LYS A 195 -19.00 -3.48 -15.15
C LYS A 195 -18.18 -2.23 -14.84
N LEU A 196 -16.94 -2.14 -15.36
CA LEU A 196 -16.11 -0.94 -15.21
C LEU A 196 -16.74 0.28 -15.87
N LYS A 197 -17.29 0.15 -17.07
CA LYS A 197 -17.97 1.26 -17.79
C LYS A 197 -19.21 1.75 -17.03
N ALA A 198 -20.00 0.83 -16.44
CA ALA A 198 -21.14 1.18 -15.63
C ALA A 198 -20.70 1.94 -14.36
N PHE A 199 -19.68 1.43 -13.64
CA PHE A 199 -19.12 2.13 -12.48
C PHE A 199 -18.55 3.52 -12.85
N ALA A 200 -17.80 3.61 -13.94
CA ALA A 200 -17.21 4.87 -14.41
C ALA A 200 -18.24 5.92 -14.84
N HIS A 201 -19.47 5.52 -15.17
CA HIS A 201 -20.54 6.46 -15.52
C HIS A 201 -20.98 7.29 -14.32
N ASP A 202 -21.06 6.67 -13.14
CA ASP A 202 -21.57 7.27 -11.91
C ASP A 202 -20.43 7.67 -10.94
N TYR A 203 -19.18 7.48 -11.35
CA TYR A 203 -18.01 7.76 -10.51
C TYR A 203 -17.79 9.25 -10.30
N GLU A 204 -17.68 9.63 -9.04
CA GLU A 204 -17.24 10.94 -8.61
C GLU A 204 -15.82 10.88 -8.05
N GLU A 205 -14.98 11.85 -8.40
CA GLU A 205 -13.59 11.90 -7.95
C GLU A 205 -13.50 12.10 -6.43
N ASP A 206 -12.71 11.26 -5.76
CA ASP A 206 -12.43 11.39 -4.32
C ASP A 206 -11.44 12.54 -4.06
N VAL A 207 -12.00 13.68 -3.67
CA VAL A 207 -11.23 14.87 -3.30
C VAL A 207 -10.57 14.69 -1.92
N GLU A 208 -11.19 13.93 -1.00
CA GLU A 208 -10.67 13.70 0.35
C GLU A 208 -9.40 12.85 0.30
N PHE A 209 -9.36 11.82 -0.54
CA PHE A 209 -8.14 11.04 -0.77
C PHE A 209 -6.98 11.92 -1.24
N ARG A 210 -7.23 12.82 -2.18
CA ARG A 210 -6.18 13.72 -2.69
C ARG A 210 -5.72 14.71 -1.63
N MET A 211 -6.63 15.22 -0.80
CA MET A 211 -6.27 16.07 0.34
C MET A 211 -5.43 15.29 1.36
N TRP A 212 -5.80 14.04 1.66
CA TRP A 212 -5.07 13.14 2.53
C TRP A 212 -3.65 12.88 2.02
N GLU A 213 -3.52 12.54 0.74
CA GLU A 213 -2.23 12.24 0.11
C GLU A 213 -1.30 13.48 0.02
N ASN A 214 -1.83 14.66 -0.19
CA ASN A 214 -1.03 15.89 -0.22
C ASN A 214 -0.30 16.18 1.11
N HIS A 215 -0.69 15.53 2.20
CA HIS A 215 -0.01 15.59 3.49
C HIS A 215 0.99 14.44 3.71
N ALA A 216 1.26 13.60 2.71
CA ALA A 216 2.11 12.41 2.86
C ALA A 216 3.51 12.76 3.39
N ASP A 217 4.20 13.69 2.74
CA ASP A 217 5.56 14.07 3.11
C ASP A 217 5.63 14.58 4.56
N SER A 218 4.73 15.50 4.93
CA SER A 218 4.71 16.08 6.26
C SER A 218 4.36 15.07 7.36
N ARG A 219 3.38 14.19 7.11
CA ARG A 219 2.96 13.16 8.08
C ARG A 219 4.00 12.07 8.26
N ILE A 220 4.60 11.61 7.16
CA ILE A 220 5.65 10.59 7.21
C ILE A 220 6.88 11.15 7.92
N MET A 221 7.31 12.37 7.59
CA MET A 221 8.45 13.00 8.27
C MET A 221 8.19 13.19 9.76
N ALA A 222 7.02 13.73 10.13
CA ALA A 222 6.64 13.88 11.54
C ALA A 222 6.61 12.54 12.29
N ALA A 223 6.07 11.47 11.67
CA ALA A 223 6.06 10.15 12.27
C ALA A 223 7.48 9.57 12.46
N LEU A 224 8.39 9.81 11.52
CA LEU A 224 9.79 9.40 11.62
C LEU A 224 10.52 10.19 12.73
N GLU A 225 10.37 11.50 12.77
CA GLU A 225 10.98 12.39 13.77
C GLU A 225 10.50 12.03 15.19
N ASN A 226 9.18 11.92 15.39
CA ASN A 226 8.62 11.53 16.69
C ASN A 226 9.11 10.14 17.15
N THR A 227 9.25 9.19 16.21
CA THR A 227 9.77 7.85 16.52
C THR A 227 11.25 7.90 16.90
N TYR A 228 12.03 8.73 16.23
CA TYR A 228 13.43 8.95 16.52
C TYR A 228 13.63 9.56 17.91
N GLU A 229 12.94 10.66 18.21
CA GLU A 229 12.99 11.33 19.52
C GLU A 229 12.59 10.39 20.66
N ALA A 230 11.46 9.68 20.51
CA ALA A 230 11.01 8.70 21.52
C ALA A 230 12.01 7.57 21.75
N TYR A 231 12.73 7.15 20.71
CA TYR A 231 13.79 6.13 20.81
C TYR A 231 14.98 6.66 21.61
N TYR A 232 15.45 7.89 21.34
CA TYR A 232 16.59 8.48 22.04
C TYR A 232 16.29 8.78 23.51
N HIS A 233 15.15 9.38 23.80
CA HIS A 233 14.72 9.60 25.18
C HIS A 233 14.61 8.30 25.99
N ARG A 234 14.16 7.22 25.38
CA ARG A 234 14.12 5.92 26.04
C ARG A 234 15.52 5.38 26.33
N LYS A 235 16.45 5.55 25.41
CA LYS A 235 17.86 5.15 25.63
C LYS A 235 18.54 5.99 26.71
N GLU A 236 18.33 7.29 26.72
CA GLU A 236 18.87 8.18 27.75
C GLU A 236 18.35 7.80 29.14
N ASN A 237 17.04 7.54 29.25
CA ASN A 237 16.44 7.10 30.51
C ASN A 237 16.98 5.73 30.97
N GLN A 238 17.16 4.78 30.04
CA GLN A 238 17.77 3.47 30.38
C GLN A 238 19.19 3.62 30.87
N ALA A 239 20.02 4.40 30.20
CA ALA A 239 21.40 4.65 30.62
C ALA A 239 21.46 5.32 32.01
N TYR A 240 20.55 6.26 32.27
CA TYR A 240 20.46 6.91 33.58
C TYR A 240 20.07 5.92 34.70
N GLU A 241 19.11 5.02 34.48
CA GLU A 241 18.71 4.01 35.46
C GLU A 241 19.83 2.97 35.68
N GLU A 242 20.56 2.55 34.65
CA GLU A 242 21.72 1.66 34.78
C GLU A 242 22.84 2.31 35.62
N GLU A 243 23.16 3.57 35.35
CA GLU A 243 24.17 4.32 36.11
C GLU A 243 23.78 4.51 37.58
N LYS A 244 22.49 4.71 37.85
CA LYS A 244 21.92 4.82 39.21
C LYS A 244 22.00 3.49 39.96
N ASP A 245 21.65 2.37 39.32
CA ASP A 245 21.75 1.03 39.91
C ASP A 245 23.20 0.67 40.21
N ASP A 246 24.15 0.95 39.31
CA ASP A 246 25.57 0.72 39.53
C ASP A 246 26.09 1.55 40.74
N SER A 247 25.65 2.79 40.85
CA SER A 247 25.99 3.66 41.96
C SER A 247 25.47 3.15 43.30
N LEU A 248 24.27 2.60 43.32
CA LEU A 248 23.64 1.98 44.53
C LEU A 248 24.37 0.69 44.93
N VAL A 249 24.75 -0.14 43.94
CA VAL A 249 25.53 -1.36 44.19
C VAL A 249 26.91 -1.02 44.75
N ALA A 250 27.58 -0.01 44.19
CA ALA A 250 28.86 0.47 44.69
C ALA A 250 28.79 1.04 46.10
N ALA A 251 27.75 1.82 46.41
CA ALA A 251 27.49 2.34 47.76
C ALA A 251 27.18 1.23 48.75
N SER A 252 26.43 0.20 48.37
CA SER A 252 26.13 -0.97 49.21
C SER A 252 27.39 -1.80 49.51
N ALA A 253 28.24 -2.01 48.50
CA ALA A 253 29.52 -2.72 48.66
C ALA A 253 30.50 -1.96 49.60
N ALA A 254 30.51 -0.62 49.54
CA ALA A 254 31.30 0.21 50.44
C ALA A 254 30.78 0.20 51.89
N ALA A 255 29.46 0.02 52.10
CA ALA A 255 28.85 -0.02 53.43
C ALA A 255 29.08 -1.35 54.18
N PHE A 256 29.43 -2.44 53.47
CA PHE A 256 29.76 -3.73 54.08
C PHE A 256 31.15 -4.22 53.66
N PRO A 257 32.24 -3.67 54.19
CA PRO A 257 33.55 -4.20 53.87
C PRO A 257 33.65 -5.65 54.39
N ALA A 258 34.15 -6.52 53.51
CA ALA A 258 34.34 -7.93 53.82
C ALA A 258 35.04 -8.09 55.17
N ARG A 259 34.40 -8.73 56.16
CA ARG A 259 35.05 -9.09 57.40
C ARG A 259 36.26 -9.96 57.08
N SER A 260 37.45 -9.43 57.38
CA SER A 260 38.67 -10.20 57.29
C SER A 260 38.50 -11.49 58.07
N ALA A 261 38.66 -12.63 57.39
CA ALA A 261 38.72 -13.95 58.00
C ALA A 261 39.82 -13.94 59.01
N TRP A 262 39.51 -14.16 60.26
CA TRP A 262 40.45 -14.46 61.32
C TRP A 262 41.10 -15.81 60.99
N ALA A 263 42.36 -15.75 60.58
CA ALA A 263 43.24 -16.92 60.64
C ALA A 263 43.74 -17.03 62.09
N GLY A 264 43.40 -18.11 62.73
CA GLY A 264 43.93 -18.59 63.98
C GLY A 264 44.02 -20.08 63.94
#